data_2aaaecb98ee5fefa92c988a5f0dc4fe8
#
_entry.id   2aaaecb98ee5fefa92c988a5f0dc4fe8
#
_cell.length_a   1.000
_cell.length_b   1.000
_cell.length_c   1.000
_cell.angle_alpha   90.00
_cell.angle_beta   90.00
_cell.angle_gamma   90.00
#
_symmetry.space_group_name_H-M   'P 1'
#
loop_
_entity.id
_entity.type
_entity.pdbx_description
1 polymer ?
#
loop_
_entity_poly.entity_id
_entity_poly.type
_entity_poly.pdbx_seq_one_letter_code
_entity_poly.pdbx_strand_id
1 'polypeptide(L)'
;MCEICMDVLNEPLLTTCCGQSYCRECVNQLRQNTCPHCRDPLNTIEDKKSSRILSNTKIKCPYHLFNKCKWNGNTSDLKSHLTTCQFKPVTCAKKCGVSRERKNIDRHLKTECDLRSQYCQYCSKEVVHKEMSGHVAECPIFPLDCPNGCSQSKILRQDMKKHIEKCPLEIVSCEFAKFGCNVKPKRQELSNHNTSNMGDHVVLLARAIAIKDEKINQLENKVITLETKLKNKRII
;
A
#
# COMPACT_ATOMS: atom_id res chain seq x y z
N MET A 1 16.59 22.98 -42.56
CA MET A 1 16.67 21.79 -41.69
C MET A 1 18.09 21.66 -41.16
N CYS A 2 18.24 21.10 -39.97
CA CYS A 2 19.54 20.80 -39.37
C CYS A 2 20.05 19.47 -39.95
N GLU A 3 21.27 19.44 -40.50
CA GLU A 3 21.86 18.22 -41.07
C GLU A 3 22.32 17.21 -40.02
N ILE A 4 22.40 17.60 -38.73
CA ILE A 4 22.81 16.71 -37.65
C ILE A 4 21.63 15.89 -37.13
N CYS A 5 20.48 16.52 -36.80
CA CYS A 5 19.30 15.85 -36.31
C CYS A 5 18.23 15.58 -37.36
N MET A 6 18.41 16.06 -38.58
CA MET A 6 17.48 15.94 -39.70
C MET A 6 16.08 16.54 -39.43
N ASP A 7 16.00 17.48 -38.52
CA ASP A 7 14.76 18.14 -38.09
C ASP A 7 14.80 19.64 -38.40
N VAL A 8 13.68 20.32 -38.14
CA VAL A 8 13.58 21.78 -38.25
C VAL A 8 14.57 22.42 -37.28
N LEU A 9 15.25 23.48 -37.75
CA LEU A 9 16.22 24.21 -36.93
C LEU A 9 15.56 24.73 -35.62
N ASN A 10 16.20 24.47 -34.50
CA ASN A 10 15.83 24.97 -33.18
C ASN A 10 16.98 25.82 -32.64
N GLU A 11 16.70 27.09 -32.27
CA GLU A 11 17.71 28.05 -31.87
C GLU A 11 18.93 28.07 -32.85
N PRO A 12 18.71 28.45 -34.11
CA PRO A 12 19.70 28.24 -35.17
C PRO A 12 20.96 29.02 -34.94
N LEU A 13 22.08 28.34 -35.09
CA LEU A 13 23.43 28.90 -35.15
C LEU A 13 23.96 28.76 -36.56
N LEU A 14 24.51 29.86 -37.09
CA LEU A 14 25.17 29.94 -38.42
C LEU A 14 26.67 29.73 -38.25
N THR A 15 27.21 28.80 -39.02
CA THR A 15 28.69 28.64 -39.07
C THR A 15 29.34 29.74 -39.86
N THR A 16 30.46 30.28 -39.37
CA THR A 16 31.19 31.37 -40.06
C THR A 16 32.08 30.85 -41.21
N CYS A 17 32.40 29.55 -41.18
CA CYS A 17 33.28 28.93 -42.20
C CYS A 17 32.56 28.68 -43.53
N CYS A 18 31.32 28.15 -43.53
CA CYS A 18 30.58 27.75 -44.75
C CYS A 18 29.16 28.31 -44.80
N GLY A 19 28.66 29.00 -43.77
CA GLY A 19 27.32 29.57 -43.75
C GLY A 19 26.18 28.55 -43.53
N GLN A 20 26.49 27.31 -43.10
CA GLN A 20 25.48 26.31 -42.78
C GLN A 20 24.88 26.55 -41.37
N SER A 21 23.55 26.33 -41.26
CA SER A 21 22.87 26.50 -39.98
C SER A 21 22.57 25.17 -39.31
N TYR A 22 22.81 25.12 -38.01
CA TYR A 22 22.54 23.98 -37.14
C TYR A 22 21.73 24.35 -35.90
N CYS A 23 21.06 23.40 -35.26
CA CYS A 23 20.45 23.61 -33.94
C CYS A 23 21.55 23.86 -32.91
N ARG A 24 21.30 24.76 -31.95
CA ARG A 24 22.23 25.05 -30.83
C ARG A 24 22.58 23.78 -30.04
N GLU A 25 21.59 22.95 -29.70
CA GLU A 25 21.82 21.67 -29.00
C GLU A 25 22.69 20.71 -29.81
N CYS A 26 22.47 20.62 -31.12
CA CYS A 26 23.29 19.75 -31.97
C CYS A 26 24.75 20.18 -32.03
N VAL A 27 25.00 21.49 -32.09
CA VAL A 27 26.35 22.04 -32.03
C VAL A 27 27.01 21.73 -30.68
N ASN A 28 26.30 21.92 -29.57
CA ASN A 28 26.81 21.67 -28.22
C ASN A 28 27.13 20.19 -27.93
N GLN A 29 26.53 19.27 -28.69
CA GLN A 29 26.77 17.82 -28.58
C GLN A 29 27.93 17.32 -29.44
N LEU A 30 28.51 18.14 -30.32
CA LEU A 30 29.66 17.76 -31.11
C LEU A 30 30.89 17.52 -30.25
N ARG A 31 31.48 16.34 -30.40
CA ARG A 31 32.71 15.98 -29.64
C ARG A 31 33.98 16.66 -30.19
N GLN A 32 33.93 17.07 -31.43
CA GLN A 32 35.06 17.75 -32.10
C GLN A 32 34.65 19.18 -32.47
N ASN A 33 35.54 20.11 -32.30
CA ASN A 33 35.29 21.51 -32.66
C ASN A 33 35.54 21.78 -34.15
N THR A 34 34.96 20.90 -35.01
CA THR A 34 35.06 20.97 -36.47
C THR A 34 33.66 21.04 -37.08
N CYS A 35 33.52 21.83 -38.14
CA CYS A 35 32.26 21.97 -38.87
C CYS A 35 31.83 20.61 -39.50
N PRO A 36 30.62 20.12 -39.23
CA PRO A 36 30.17 18.85 -39.85
C PRO A 36 30.11 18.88 -41.38
N HIS A 37 29.94 20.04 -41.96
CA HIS A 37 29.80 20.21 -43.40
C HIS A 37 31.15 20.37 -44.12
N CYS A 38 31.97 21.40 -43.73
CA CYS A 38 33.23 21.70 -44.43
C CYS A 38 34.49 21.20 -43.74
N ARG A 39 34.38 20.67 -42.49
CA ARG A 39 35.47 20.17 -41.65
C ARG A 39 36.45 21.24 -41.12
N ASP A 40 36.23 22.50 -41.45
CA ASP A 40 37.01 23.64 -40.89
C ASP A 40 36.71 23.84 -39.40
N PRO A 41 37.52 24.65 -38.67
CA PRO A 41 37.24 24.99 -37.26
C PRO A 41 35.84 25.56 -37.09
N LEU A 42 35.07 25.02 -36.13
CA LEU A 42 33.70 25.38 -35.90
C LEU A 42 33.59 26.68 -35.06
N ASN A 43 33.26 27.76 -35.74
CA ASN A 43 32.86 29.01 -35.12
C ASN A 43 31.43 29.33 -35.53
N THR A 44 30.58 29.67 -34.55
CA THR A 44 29.15 29.90 -34.81
C THR A 44 28.70 31.26 -34.26
N ILE A 45 27.75 31.84 -34.96
CA ILE A 45 27.03 33.04 -34.55
C ILE A 45 25.51 32.77 -34.56
N GLU A 46 24.73 33.60 -33.89
CA GLU A 46 23.26 33.48 -33.93
C GLU A 46 22.74 33.73 -35.34
N ASP A 47 22.02 32.79 -35.89
CA ASP A 47 21.31 32.95 -37.17
C ASP A 47 19.99 33.70 -36.98
N LYS A 48 20.07 35.00 -36.88
CA LYS A 48 18.92 35.89 -36.70
C LYS A 48 17.93 35.85 -37.85
N LYS A 49 18.42 35.58 -39.09
CA LYS A 49 17.55 35.48 -40.26
C LYS A 49 16.69 34.21 -40.19
N SER A 50 17.29 33.06 -40.02
CA SER A 50 16.57 31.81 -39.86
C SER A 50 15.67 31.82 -38.64
N SER A 51 16.12 32.40 -37.53
CA SER A 51 15.29 32.57 -36.29
C SER A 51 14.01 33.36 -36.58
N ARG A 52 14.08 34.46 -37.30
CA ARG A 52 12.90 35.26 -37.67
C ARG A 52 11.95 34.51 -38.60
N ILE A 53 12.48 33.84 -39.59
CA ILE A 53 11.66 33.04 -40.55
C ILE A 53 10.94 31.91 -39.76
N LEU A 54 11.67 31.18 -38.96
CA LEU A 54 11.14 30.09 -38.16
C LEU A 54 10.06 30.60 -37.17
N SER A 55 10.36 31.66 -36.44
CA SER A 55 9.42 32.23 -35.44
C SER A 55 8.09 32.63 -36.05
N ASN A 56 8.10 33.10 -37.30
CA ASN A 56 6.90 33.55 -38.03
C ASN A 56 6.25 32.44 -38.90
N THR A 57 6.85 31.26 -38.95
CA THR A 57 6.28 30.14 -39.72
C THR A 57 5.04 29.61 -39.04
N LYS A 58 3.93 29.55 -39.75
CA LYS A 58 2.67 28.98 -39.26
C LYS A 58 2.74 27.46 -39.24
N ILE A 59 2.41 26.90 -38.11
CA ILE A 59 2.40 25.45 -37.90
C ILE A 59 1.11 25.03 -37.19
N LYS A 60 0.76 23.77 -37.33
CA LYS A 60 -0.32 23.14 -36.57
C LYS A 60 0.24 22.53 -35.30
N CYS A 61 -0.60 22.40 -34.28
CA CYS A 61 -0.23 21.68 -33.08
C CYS A 61 0.21 20.24 -33.40
N PRO A 62 1.26 19.68 -32.78
CA PRO A 62 1.65 18.26 -32.97
C PRO A 62 0.49 17.28 -32.69
N TYR A 63 -0.44 17.67 -31.83
CA TYR A 63 -1.64 16.87 -31.47
C TYR A 63 -2.85 17.19 -32.36
N HIS A 64 -2.64 17.71 -33.59
CA HIS A 64 -3.74 17.99 -34.52
C HIS A 64 -4.24 16.72 -35.24
N LEU A 65 -3.45 15.65 -35.28
CA LEU A 65 -3.82 14.40 -35.92
C LEU A 65 -5.18 13.90 -35.40
N PHE A 66 -6.00 13.41 -36.34
CA PHE A 66 -7.39 13.00 -36.08
C PHE A 66 -8.31 14.14 -35.59
N ASN A 67 -8.05 15.37 -36.10
CA ASN A 67 -8.84 16.57 -35.76
C ASN A 67 -8.98 16.88 -34.26
N LYS A 68 -8.01 16.47 -33.46
CA LYS A 68 -8.05 16.68 -32.02
C LYS A 68 -7.77 18.14 -31.68
N CYS A 69 -6.56 18.63 -31.84
CA CYS A 69 -6.22 20.02 -31.55
C CYS A 69 -6.34 20.89 -32.82
N LYS A 70 -7.18 21.91 -32.76
CA LYS A 70 -7.41 22.84 -33.91
C LYS A 70 -6.46 24.05 -33.89
N TRP A 71 -5.52 24.11 -32.94
CA TRP A 71 -4.59 25.24 -32.85
C TRP A 71 -3.67 25.30 -34.09
N ASN A 72 -3.58 26.51 -34.63
CA ASN A 72 -2.70 26.89 -35.72
C ASN A 72 -2.14 28.27 -35.39
N GLY A 73 -0.84 28.41 -35.31
CA GLY A 73 -0.19 29.66 -34.94
C GLY A 73 1.28 29.68 -35.33
N ASN A 74 2.01 30.70 -34.92
CA ASN A 74 3.42 30.83 -35.21
C ASN A 74 4.23 29.83 -34.36
N THR A 75 5.39 29.43 -34.87
CA THR A 75 6.28 28.52 -34.12
C THR A 75 6.69 29.10 -32.77
N SER A 76 6.87 30.42 -32.66
CA SER A 76 7.12 31.12 -31.37
C SER A 76 6.07 30.84 -30.31
N ASP A 77 4.80 30.65 -30.72
CA ASP A 77 3.66 30.53 -29.82
C ASP A 77 3.36 29.07 -29.45
N LEU A 78 4.01 28.12 -30.14
CA LEU A 78 3.83 26.70 -29.92
C LEU A 78 4.11 26.29 -28.47
N LYS A 79 5.22 26.76 -27.91
CA LYS A 79 5.62 26.44 -26.53
C LYS A 79 4.55 26.89 -25.53
N SER A 80 4.06 28.11 -25.69
CA SER A 80 2.96 28.65 -24.88
C SER A 80 1.69 27.82 -25.06
N HIS A 81 1.27 27.53 -26.31
CA HIS A 81 0.12 26.66 -26.56
C HIS A 81 0.25 25.29 -25.89
N LEU A 82 1.42 24.63 -25.97
CA LEU A 82 1.62 23.30 -25.39
C LEU A 82 1.52 23.26 -23.86
N THR A 83 1.66 24.40 -23.15
CA THR A 83 1.42 24.46 -21.70
C THR A 83 -0.07 24.26 -21.35
N THR A 84 -0.97 24.67 -22.26
CA THR A 84 -2.44 24.64 -22.06
C THR A 84 -3.16 23.66 -22.96
N CYS A 85 -2.49 23.06 -23.97
CA CYS A 85 -3.09 22.17 -24.91
C CYS A 85 -3.82 21.00 -24.23
N GLN A 86 -5.13 20.88 -24.48
CA GLN A 86 -6.00 19.88 -23.87
C GLN A 86 -5.69 18.45 -24.36
N PHE A 87 -5.05 18.32 -25.51
CA PHE A 87 -4.72 17.03 -26.15
C PHE A 87 -3.28 16.57 -25.89
N LYS A 88 -2.45 17.45 -25.28
CA LYS A 88 -1.10 17.06 -24.88
C LYS A 88 -1.17 15.99 -23.79
N PRO A 89 -0.48 14.84 -23.96
CA PRO A 89 -0.35 13.87 -22.90
C PRO A 89 0.36 14.48 -21.68
N VAL A 90 -0.20 14.25 -20.50
CA VAL A 90 0.38 14.59 -19.21
C VAL A 90 0.43 13.36 -18.33
N THR A 91 1.49 13.23 -17.57
CA THR A 91 1.65 12.13 -16.61
C THR A 91 0.83 12.40 -15.35
N CYS A 92 0.33 11.33 -14.73
CA CYS A 92 -0.42 11.43 -13.50
C CYS A 92 0.46 12.02 -12.37
N ALA A 93 -0.04 13.06 -11.70
CA ALA A 93 0.65 13.73 -10.60
C ALA A 93 0.88 12.78 -9.39
N LYS A 94 0.04 11.75 -9.24
CA LYS A 94 0.19 10.70 -8.21
C LYS A 94 1.21 9.63 -8.57
N LYS A 95 1.91 9.77 -9.71
CA LYS A 95 2.98 8.85 -10.18
C LYS A 95 2.52 7.39 -10.34
N CYS A 96 1.27 7.17 -10.75
CA CYS A 96 0.75 5.83 -11.03
C CYS A 96 1.27 5.22 -12.36
N GLY A 97 2.16 5.93 -13.10
CA GLY A 97 2.69 5.51 -14.39
C GLY A 97 1.77 5.79 -15.59
N VAL A 98 0.55 6.22 -15.37
CA VAL A 98 -0.42 6.48 -16.44
C VAL A 98 -0.25 7.89 -16.98
N SER A 99 -0.22 8.02 -18.33
CA SER A 99 -0.33 9.29 -19.04
C SER A 99 -1.70 9.37 -19.73
N ARG A 100 -2.32 10.55 -19.70
CA ARG A 100 -3.60 10.85 -20.35
C ARG A 100 -3.55 12.20 -21.04
N GLU A 101 -4.40 12.42 -22.06
CA GLU A 101 -4.63 13.76 -22.58
C GLU A 101 -5.03 14.69 -21.43
N ARG A 102 -4.51 15.92 -21.41
CA ARG A 102 -4.77 16.90 -20.33
C ARG A 102 -6.26 17.04 -19.97
N LYS A 103 -7.13 17.07 -20.96
CA LYS A 103 -8.59 17.13 -20.73
C LYS A 103 -9.18 15.95 -19.95
N ASN A 104 -8.47 14.81 -19.93
CA ASN A 104 -8.93 13.57 -19.31
C ASN A 104 -8.21 13.27 -17.99
N ILE A 105 -7.19 14.05 -17.61
CA ILE A 105 -6.36 13.75 -16.43
C ILE A 105 -7.16 13.91 -15.14
N ASP A 106 -8.06 14.87 -15.06
CA ASP A 106 -8.90 15.09 -13.87
C ASP A 106 -9.86 13.92 -13.63
N ARG A 107 -10.45 13.39 -14.71
CA ARG A 107 -11.26 12.17 -14.61
C ARG A 107 -10.42 10.99 -14.13
N HIS A 108 -9.23 10.80 -14.71
CA HIS A 108 -8.32 9.76 -14.25
C HIS A 108 -7.99 9.91 -12.76
N LEU A 109 -7.65 11.11 -12.29
CA LEU A 109 -7.32 11.36 -10.89
C LEU A 109 -8.47 11.06 -9.93
N LYS A 110 -9.71 11.31 -10.36
CA LYS A 110 -10.92 11.13 -9.53
C LYS A 110 -11.43 9.69 -9.53
N THR A 111 -11.39 8.99 -10.67
CA THR A 111 -12.11 7.72 -10.84
C THR A 111 -11.24 6.53 -11.27
N GLU A 112 -10.14 6.77 -12.01
CA GLU A 112 -9.38 5.70 -12.65
C GLU A 112 -8.01 5.45 -12.01
N CYS A 113 -7.50 6.41 -11.22
CA CYS A 113 -6.16 6.29 -10.64
C CYS A 113 -6.15 5.32 -9.45
N ASP A 114 -5.34 4.26 -9.53
CA ASP A 114 -5.18 3.31 -8.43
C ASP A 114 -4.55 3.94 -7.17
N LEU A 115 -3.81 5.04 -7.36
CA LEU A 115 -3.21 5.80 -6.26
C LEU A 115 -4.10 6.97 -5.79
N ARG A 116 -5.38 7.03 -6.19
CA ARG A 116 -6.32 8.01 -5.65
C ARG A 116 -6.62 7.72 -4.19
N SER A 117 -6.78 8.78 -3.41
CA SER A 117 -7.25 8.65 -2.03
C SER A 117 -8.78 8.50 -2.01
N GLN A 118 -9.26 7.67 -1.11
CA GLN A 118 -10.69 7.55 -0.81
C GLN A 118 -10.88 7.21 0.68
N TYR A 119 -12.05 7.50 1.20
CA TYR A 119 -12.36 7.23 2.60
C TYR A 119 -13.00 5.85 2.76
N CYS A 120 -12.56 5.11 3.77
CA CYS A 120 -13.22 3.86 4.15
C CYS A 120 -14.65 4.17 4.64
N GLN A 121 -15.65 3.49 4.06
CA GLN A 121 -17.05 3.68 4.43
C GLN A 121 -17.39 3.28 5.87
N TYR A 122 -16.54 2.49 6.52
CA TYR A 122 -16.74 1.99 7.87
C TYR A 122 -16.07 2.89 8.92
N CYS A 123 -14.80 3.20 8.78
CA CYS A 123 -14.01 3.94 9.78
C CYS A 123 -13.63 5.36 9.35
N SER A 124 -14.03 5.81 8.18
CA SER A 124 -13.72 7.12 7.59
C SER A 124 -12.22 7.44 7.46
N LYS A 125 -11.35 6.45 7.61
CA LYS A 125 -9.92 6.63 7.38
C LYS A 125 -9.66 6.83 5.89
N GLU A 126 -8.80 7.79 5.55
CA GLU A 126 -8.31 7.99 4.19
C GLU A 126 -7.32 6.87 3.83
N VAL A 127 -7.57 6.20 2.72
CA VAL A 127 -6.79 5.06 2.23
C VAL A 127 -6.60 5.17 0.73
N VAL A 128 -5.46 4.74 0.22
CA VAL A 128 -5.22 4.66 -1.22
C VAL A 128 -6.10 3.56 -1.83
N HIS A 129 -6.72 3.84 -2.99
CA HIS A 129 -7.71 2.94 -3.60
C HIS A 129 -7.22 1.50 -3.73
N LYS A 130 -6.00 1.29 -4.24
CA LYS A 130 -5.41 -0.04 -4.40
C LYS A 130 -5.23 -0.82 -3.08
N GLU A 131 -5.18 -0.11 -1.94
CA GLU A 131 -4.99 -0.70 -0.61
C GLU A 131 -6.32 -0.85 0.14
N MET A 132 -7.42 -0.37 -0.43
CA MET A 132 -8.72 -0.36 0.24
C MET A 132 -9.22 -1.76 0.60
N SER A 133 -9.04 -2.74 -0.28
CA SER A 133 -9.46 -4.14 0.00
C SER A 133 -8.70 -4.72 1.21
N GLY A 134 -7.38 -4.51 1.26
CA GLY A 134 -6.55 -4.91 2.41
C GLY A 134 -6.96 -4.18 3.68
N HIS A 135 -7.16 -2.86 3.60
CA HIS A 135 -7.66 -2.09 4.74
C HIS A 135 -9.01 -2.62 5.25
N VAL A 136 -9.99 -2.89 4.38
CA VAL A 136 -11.32 -3.40 4.78
C VAL A 136 -11.20 -4.77 5.45
N ALA A 137 -10.28 -5.63 4.97
CA ALA A 137 -10.02 -6.93 5.60
C ALA A 137 -9.55 -6.80 7.06
N GLU A 138 -8.90 -5.70 7.43
CA GLU A 138 -8.37 -5.45 8.78
C GLU A 138 -9.08 -4.31 9.52
N CYS A 139 -10.04 -3.64 8.88
CA CYS A 139 -10.73 -2.47 9.45
C CYS A 139 -11.40 -2.81 10.79
N PRO A 140 -11.07 -2.11 11.90
CA PRO A 140 -11.60 -2.44 13.22
C PRO A 140 -13.12 -2.18 13.34
N ILE A 141 -13.65 -1.27 12.52
CA ILE A 141 -15.08 -0.89 12.51
C ILE A 141 -15.87 -1.72 11.47
N PHE A 142 -15.22 -2.64 10.76
CA PHE A 142 -15.92 -3.51 9.83
C PHE A 142 -16.87 -4.46 10.59
N PRO A 143 -18.18 -4.50 10.23
CA PRO A 143 -19.15 -5.36 10.89
C PRO A 143 -18.96 -6.82 10.47
N LEU A 144 -18.93 -7.70 11.43
CA LEU A 144 -18.86 -9.17 11.27
C LEU A 144 -20.01 -9.83 11.96
N ASP A 145 -20.40 -10.99 11.48
CA ASP A 145 -21.32 -11.87 12.17
C ASP A 145 -20.55 -12.75 13.17
N CYS A 146 -21.24 -13.18 14.22
CA CYS A 146 -20.64 -14.07 15.22
C CYS A 146 -20.21 -15.40 14.58
N PRO A 147 -18.96 -15.85 14.72
CA PRO A 147 -18.49 -17.12 14.16
C PRO A 147 -19.19 -18.34 14.76
N ASN A 148 -19.74 -18.19 15.98
CA ASN A 148 -20.51 -19.27 16.64
C ASN A 148 -21.98 -19.31 16.20
N GLY A 149 -22.41 -18.43 15.29
CA GLY A 149 -23.78 -18.42 14.76
C GLY A 149 -24.85 -17.99 15.78
N CYS A 150 -24.49 -17.21 16.80
CA CYS A 150 -25.50 -16.63 17.70
C CYS A 150 -26.30 -15.55 16.95
N SER A 151 -27.46 -15.16 17.52
CA SER A 151 -28.37 -14.18 16.89
C SER A 151 -27.78 -12.75 16.79
N GLN A 152 -26.64 -12.48 17.40
CA GLN A 152 -25.99 -11.17 17.33
C GLN A 152 -25.22 -11.03 16.03
N SER A 153 -25.65 -10.09 15.19
CA SER A 153 -25.06 -9.75 13.89
C SER A 153 -24.41 -8.36 13.94
N LYS A 154 -23.58 -8.05 12.92
CA LYS A 154 -22.93 -6.75 12.76
C LYS A 154 -22.06 -6.30 13.95
N ILE A 155 -21.37 -7.23 14.57
CA ILE A 155 -20.43 -6.97 15.64
C ILE A 155 -19.19 -6.32 15.02
N LEU A 156 -18.75 -5.16 15.55
CA LEU A 156 -17.52 -4.53 15.05
C LEU A 156 -16.32 -5.46 15.31
N ARG A 157 -15.44 -5.57 14.32
CA ARG A 157 -14.27 -6.46 14.42
C ARG A 157 -13.50 -6.24 15.73
N GLN A 158 -13.29 -4.99 16.13
CA GLN A 158 -12.60 -4.66 17.39
C GLN A 158 -13.32 -5.18 18.64
N ASP A 159 -14.64 -5.35 18.59
CA ASP A 159 -15.46 -5.79 19.71
C ASP A 159 -15.73 -7.31 19.70
N MET A 160 -15.32 -7.99 18.62
CA MET A 160 -15.57 -9.42 18.47
C MET A 160 -15.01 -10.24 19.64
N LYS A 161 -13.79 -9.93 20.10
CA LYS A 161 -13.19 -10.64 21.25
C LYS A 161 -14.06 -10.53 22.50
N LYS A 162 -14.53 -9.31 22.83
CA LYS A 162 -15.40 -9.07 23.98
C LYS A 162 -16.75 -9.80 23.82
N HIS A 163 -17.26 -9.85 22.58
CA HIS A 163 -18.47 -10.61 22.33
C HIS A 163 -18.25 -12.10 22.56
N ILE A 164 -17.18 -12.72 22.04
CA ILE A 164 -16.86 -14.14 22.20
C ILE A 164 -16.74 -14.51 23.69
N GLU A 165 -16.17 -13.66 24.52
CA GLU A 165 -16.07 -13.85 25.99
C GLU A 165 -17.45 -14.02 26.65
N LYS A 166 -18.52 -13.49 26.04
CA LYS A 166 -19.89 -13.52 26.56
C LYS A 166 -20.88 -14.28 25.68
N CYS A 167 -20.43 -14.76 24.51
CA CYS A 167 -21.29 -15.42 23.54
C CYS A 167 -21.93 -16.68 24.13
N PRO A 168 -23.28 -16.81 24.10
CA PRO A 168 -23.95 -17.98 24.66
C PRO A 168 -23.64 -19.28 23.93
N LEU A 169 -23.29 -19.19 22.64
CA LEU A 169 -22.94 -20.34 21.81
C LEU A 169 -21.44 -20.66 21.77
N GLU A 170 -20.60 -19.90 22.48
CA GLU A 170 -19.19 -20.20 22.62
C GLU A 170 -18.98 -21.51 23.36
N ILE A 171 -18.12 -22.37 22.80
CA ILE A 171 -17.74 -23.65 23.42
C ILE A 171 -16.75 -23.33 24.55
N VAL A 172 -17.09 -23.68 25.76
CA VAL A 172 -16.29 -23.40 26.95
C VAL A 172 -15.90 -24.69 27.67
N SER A 173 -14.77 -24.66 28.38
CA SER A 173 -14.38 -25.79 29.23
C SER A 173 -15.23 -25.80 30.50
N CYS A 174 -15.59 -26.99 30.94
CA CYS A 174 -16.20 -27.19 32.24
C CYS A 174 -15.27 -26.68 33.35
N GLU A 175 -15.79 -26.12 34.44
CA GLU A 175 -15.02 -25.67 35.60
C GLU A 175 -14.21 -26.81 36.25
N PHE A 176 -14.71 -28.04 36.13
CA PHE A 176 -14.05 -29.26 36.61
C PHE A 176 -13.09 -29.87 35.57
N ALA A 177 -12.78 -29.19 34.46
CA ALA A 177 -11.86 -29.70 33.44
C ALA A 177 -10.46 -29.99 34.02
N LYS A 178 -9.98 -29.15 34.95
CA LYS A 178 -8.70 -29.36 35.66
C LYS A 178 -8.67 -30.60 36.56
N PHE A 179 -9.82 -31.19 36.84
CA PHE A 179 -9.99 -32.43 37.61
C PHE A 179 -10.32 -33.63 36.74
N GLY A 180 -10.43 -33.45 35.40
CA GLY A 180 -10.62 -34.53 34.43
C GLY A 180 -11.98 -34.53 33.73
N CYS A 181 -12.84 -33.55 33.89
CA CYS A 181 -14.04 -33.40 33.07
C CYS A 181 -13.67 -32.95 31.66
N ASN A 182 -13.87 -33.79 30.66
CA ASN A 182 -13.50 -33.53 29.25
C ASN A 182 -14.67 -32.94 28.44
N VAL A 183 -15.80 -32.64 29.06
CA VAL A 183 -16.97 -32.09 28.38
C VAL A 183 -16.75 -30.59 28.11
N LYS A 184 -17.05 -30.18 26.89
CA LYS A 184 -16.94 -28.78 26.44
C LYS A 184 -18.33 -28.34 25.94
N PRO A 185 -19.23 -27.90 26.83
CA PRO A 185 -20.57 -27.45 26.45
C PRO A 185 -20.52 -26.05 25.84
N LYS A 186 -21.61 -25.63 25.17
CA LYS A 186 -21.85 -24.21 24.90
C LYS A 186 -22.06 -23.46 26.19
N ARG A 187 -21.61 -22.19 26.25
CA ARG A 187 -21.71 -21.37 27.47
C ARG A 187 -23.12 -21.36 28.09
N GLN A 188 -24.17 -21.25 27.26
CA GLN A 188 -25.57 -21.30 27.74
C GLN A 188 -25.95 -22.64 28.37
N GLU A 189 -25.25 -23.72 28.04
CA GLU A 189 -25.52 -25.11 28.52
C GLU A 189 -24.63 -25.48 29.72
N LEU A 190 -23.63 -24.62 30.07
CA LEU A 190 -22.67 -24.94 31.11
C LEU A 190 -23.33 -25.16 32.48
N SER A 191 -24.30 -24.33 32.86
CA SER A 191 -25.03 -24.47 34.12
C SER A 191 -25.77 -25.82 34.19
N ASN A 192 -26.46 -26.18 33.12
CA ASN A 192 -27.17 -27.45 33.03
C ASN A 192 -26.19 -28.64 33.09
N HIS A 193 -25.05 -28.56 32.34
CA HIS A 193 -24.01 -29.57 32.42
C HIS A 193 -23.47 -29.72 33.86
N ASN A 194 -23.17 -28.65 34.54
CA ASN A 194 -22.65 -28.68 35.92
C ASN A 194 -23.66 -29.34 36.88
N THR A 195 -24.94 -29.02 36.74
CA THR A 195 -26.01 -29.59 37.57
C THR A 195 -26.22 -31.06 37.28
N SER A 196 -26.36 -31.45 36.00
CA SER A 196 -26.65 -32.83 35.58
C SER A 196 -25.48 -33.81 35.84
N ASN A 197 -24.23 -33.30 35.89
CA ASN A 197 -23.03 -34.15 36.08
C ASN A 197 -22.39 -33.91 37.46
N MET A 198 -23.13 -33.39 38.42
CA MET A 198 -22.59 -33.08 39.77
C MET A 198 -21.97 -34.30 40.44
N GLY A 199 -22.60 -35.48 40.32
CA GLY A 199 -22.08 -36.71 40.91
C GLY A 199 -20.71 -37.08 40.33
N ASP A 200 -20.56 -37.01 39.01
CA ASP A 200 -19.29 -37.30 38.33
C ASP A 200 -18.22 -36.27 38.71
N HIS A 201 -18.56 -34.99 38.85
CA HIS A 201 -17.66 -33.94 39.28
C HIS A 201 -17.18 -34.17 40.72
N VAL A 202 -18.02 -34.63 41.62
CA VAL A 202 -17.63 -34.98 42.99
C VAL A 202 -16.63 -36.15 42.99
N VAL A 203 -16.85 -37.17 42.18
CA VAL A 203 -15.88 -38.28 42.04
C VAL A 203 -14.53 -37.84 41.50
N LEU A 204 -14.54 -36.95 40.51
CA LEU A 204 -13.29 -36.36 39.98
C LEU A 204 -12.53 -35.56 41.02
N LEU A 205 -13.22 -34.76 41.81
CA LEU A 205 -12.64 -34.02 42.92
C LEU A 205 -12.07 -34.93 44.02
N ALA A 206 -12.81 -35.97 44.43
CA ALA A 206 -12.35 -36.93 45.44
C ALA A 206 -11.06 -37.62 45.00
N ARG A 207 -10.97 -38.05 43.73
CA ARG A 207 -9.74 -38.62 43.15
C ARG A 207 -8.58 -37.66 43.15
N ALA A 208 -8.83 -36.39 42.76
CA ALA A 208 -7.78 -35.38 42.71
C ALA A 208 -7.26 -35.05 44.15
N ILE A 209 -8.12 -35.06 45.15
CA ILE A 209 -7.75 -34.89 46.55
C ILE A 209 -6.87 -36.04 47.01
N ALA A 210 -7.33 -37.30 46.81
CA ALA A 210 -6.56 -38.49 47.19
C ALA A 210 -5.13 -38.51 46.62
N ILE A 211 -4.97 -38.13 45.35
CA ILE A 211 -3.65 -38.04 44.70
C ILE A 211 -2.77 -36.95 45.36
N LYS A 212 -3.39 -35.83 45.75
CA LYS A 212 -2.65 -34.75 46.44
C LYS A 212 -2.24 -35.15 47.85
N ASP A 213 -3.11 -35.80 48.59
CA ASP A 213 -2.85 -36.28 49.95
C ASP A 213 -1.68 -37.30 49.93
N GLU A 214 -1.70 -38.23 49.00
CA GLU A 214 -0.56 -39.16 48.82
C GLU A 214 0.76 -38.41 48.54
N LYS A 215 0.70 -37.37 47.71
CA LYS A 215 1.89 -36.59 47.38
C LYS A 215 2.38 -35.76 48.59
N ILE A 216 1.47 -35.23 49.42
CA ILE A 216 1.79 -34.54 50.66
C ILE A 216 2.48 -35.49 51.60
N ASN A 217 1.93 -36.70 51.86
CA ASN A 217 2.53 -37.71 52.72
C ASN A 217 3.97 -38.09 52.25
N GLN A 218 4.16 -38.23 50.93
CA GLN A 218 5.51 -38.52 50.38
C GLN A 218 6.50 -37.36 50.63
N LEU A 219 6.04 -36.11 50.55
CA LEU A 219 6.88 -34.94 50.82
C LEU A 219 7.21 -34.79 52.31
N GLU A 220 6.24 -35.02 53.20
CA GLU A 220 6.43 -35.00 54.65
C GLU A 220 7.45 -36.04 55.09
N ASN A 221 7.34 -37.28 54.57
CA ASN A 221 8.34 -38.32 54.85
C ASN A 221 9.77 -37.95 54.37
N LYS A 222 9.86 -37.27 53.19
CA LYS A 222 11.15 -36.76 52.74
C LYS A 222 11.70 -35.66 53.62
N VAL A 223 10.89 -34.76 54.10
CA VAL A 223 11.29 -33.69 55.04
C VAL A 223 11.81 -34.29 56.32
N ILE A 224 11.08 -35.22 56.98
CA ILE A 224 11.49 -35.90 58.19
C ILE A 224 12.86 -36.60 57.96
N THR A 225 13.03 -37.26 56.83
CA THR A 225 14.33 -37.94 56.51
C THR A 225 15.49 -36.94 56.37
N LEU A 226 15.25 -35.77 55.77
CA LEU A 226 16.27 -34.72 55.61
C LEU A 226 16.59 -34.05 56.93
N GLU A 227 15.63 -33.78 57.77
CA GLU A 227 15.83 -33.24 59.15
C GLU A 227 16.66 -34.18 60.02
N THR A 228 16.37 -35.48 59.97
CA THR A 228 17.14 -36.50 60.67
C THR A 228 18.61 -36.52 60.21
N LYS A 229 18.85 -36.47 58.92
CA LYS A 229 20.19 -36.38 58.34
C LYS A 229 20.93 -35.12 58.73
N LEU A 230 20.27 -33.99 58.85
CA LEU A 230 20.84 -32.71 59.30
C LEU A 230 21.20 -32.72 60.77
N LYS A 231 20.33 -33.30 61.64
CA LYS A 231 20.62 -33.46 63.09
C LYS A 231 21.85 -34.34 63.28
N ASN A 232 21.94 -35.45 62.57
CA ASN A 232 23.09 -36.37 62.70
C ASN A 232 24.42 -35.75 62.21
N LYS A 233 24.40 -34.80 61.24
CA LYS A 233 25.57 -34.05 60.79
C LYS A 233 26.03 -32.94 61.74
N ARG A 234 25.19 -32.50 62.69
CA ARG A 234 25.50 -31.46 63.68
C ARG A 234 26.08 -32.03 64.98
N ILE A 235 26.20 -33.36 65.09
CA ILE A 235 26.71 -34.08 66.30
C ILE A 235 28.15 -34.61 66.09
N ILE A 236 28.73 -34.32 64.93
CA ILE A 236 30.15 -34.53 64.63
C ILE A 236 30.84 -33.16 64.50
#